data_eba9a5350f2baa5556c7abeac25f6bf4
#
_entry.id   eba9a5350f2baa5556c7abeac25f6bf4
#
_cell.length_a   1.000
_cell.length_b   1.000
_cell.length_c   1.000
_cell.angle_alpha   90.00
_cell.angle_beta   90.00
_cell.angle_gamma   90.00
#
_symmetry.space_group_name_H-M   'P 1'
#
loop_
_entity.id
_entity.type
_entity.pdbx_description
1 polymer ?
#
loop_
_entity_poly.entity_id
_entity_poly.type
_entity_poly.pdbx_seq_one_letter_code
_entity_poly.pdbx_strand_id
1 'polypeptide(L)'
;MPEFCINFICPPSIEEKLLDLLLMSPASMLFTSKPTAAHGLPPGRLSQSEQVLGRAEAVEVKVLTDAAGKTALLDEIRRNFTGTGLRYWVAAVLEAGEC
;
A
#
# COMPACT_ATOMS: atom_id res chain seq x y z
N MET A 1 -9.31 12.49 13.81
CA MET A 1 -8.95 13.06 12.51
C MET A 1 -7.73 12.33 11.97
N PRO A 2 -7.71 11.92 10.71
CA PRO A 2 -6.53 11.26 10.15
C PRO A 2 -5.38 12.27 10.01
N GLU A 3 -4.19 11.83 10.43
CA GLU A 3 -2.97 12.64 10.39
C GLU A 3 -1.99 12.15 9.34
N PHE A 4 -2.19 10.91 8.87
CA PHE A 4 -1.26 10.26 7.95
C PHE A 4 -2.00 9.56 6.82
N CYS A 5 -1.34 9.50 5.67
CA CYS A 5 -1.74 8.66 4.57
C CYS A 5 -0.62 7.64 4.34
N ILE A 6 -0.93 6.37 4.51
CA ILE A 6 0.00 5.30 4.16
C ILE A 6 -0.25 4.93 2.70
N ASN A 7 0.80 5.02 1.89
CA ASN A 7 0.73 4.68 0.48
C ASN A 7 1.40 3.34 0.27
N PHE A 8 0.63 2.37 -0.25
CA PHE A 8 1.15 1.04 -0.56
C PHE A 8 1.24 0.87 -2.07
N ILE A 9 2.30 0.22 -2.51
CA ILE A 9 2.42 -0.27 -3.89
C ILE A 9 2.68 -1.77 -3.77
N CYS A 10 1.81 -2.57 -4.36
CA CYS A 10 1.93 -4.02 -4.24
C CYS A 10 1.73 -4.72 -5.59
N PRO A 11 2.32 -5.92 -5.73
CA PRO A 11 1.99 -6.78 -6.88
C PRO A 11 0.50 -7.10 -6.89
N PRO A 12 -0.13 -7.25 -8.06
CA PRO A 12 -1.56 -7.60 -8.13
C PRO A 12 -1.91 -8.90 -7.39
N SER A 13 -0.96 -9.82 -7.29
CA SER A 13 -1.18 -11.12 -6.64
C SER A 13 -1.45 -11.02 -5.14
N ILE A 14 -1.08 -9.92 -4.49
CA ILE A 14 -1.31 -9.76 -3.04
C ILE A 14 -2.35 -8.69 -2.72
N GLU A 15 -2.99 -8.14 -3.74
CA GLU A 15 -4.00 -7.08 -3.56
C GLU A 15 -5.13 -7.51 -2.63
N GLU A 16 -5.73 -8.67 -2.86
CA GLU A 16 -6.85 -9.13 -2.04
C GLU A 16 -6.46 -9.31 -0.59
N LYS A 17 -5.28 -9.89 -0.34
CA LYS A 17 -4.80 -10.10 1.01
C LYS A 17 -4.61 -8.77 1.74
N LEU A 18 -4.08 -7.76 1.04
CA LEU A 18 -3.91 -6.43 1.62
C LEU A 18 -5.26 -5.77 1.91
N LEU A 19 -6.18 -5.80 0.95
CA LEU A 19 -7.49 -5.17 1.13
C LEU A 19 -8.27 -5.85 2.25
N ASP A 20 -8.21 -7.18 2.35
CA ASP A 20 -8.86 -7.91 3.44
C ASP A 20 -8.30 -7.51 4.81
N LEU A 21 -6.99 -7.39 4.92
CA LEU A 21 -6.37 -6.94 6.17
C LEU A 21 -6.87 -5.54 6.54
N LEU A 22 -6.91 -4.62 5.57
CA LEU A 22 -7.36 -3.26 5.82
C LEU A 22 -8.84 -3.20 6.21
N LEU A 23 -9.68 -3.99 5.56
CA LEU A 23 -11.12 -4.06 5.89
C LEU A 23 -11.35 -4.55 7.32
N MET A 24 -10.53 -5.47 7.80
CA MET A 24 -10.66 -6.04 9.13
C MET A 24 -9.94 -5.23 10.21
N SER A 25 -9.11 -4.27 9.82
CA SER A 25 -8.33 -3.50 10.78
C SER A 25 -9.11 -2.28 11.28
N PRO A 26 -9.29 -2.15 12.62
CA PRO A 26 -9.94 -0.95 13.16
C PRO A 26 -9.07 0.30 13.01
N ALA A 27 -7.78 0.15 12.71
CA ALA A 27 -6.85 1.25 12.55
C ALA A 27 -6.98 1.92 11.18
N SER A 28 -7.56 1.26 10.18
CA SER A 28 -7.80 1.87 8.88
C SER A 28 -9.09 2.70 8.92
N MET A 29 -9.04 3.86 8.30
CA MET A 29 -10.21 4.72 8.10
C MET A 29 -10.68 4.55 6.65
N LEU A 30 -10.68 5.60 5.86
CA LEU A 30 -10.95 5.49 4.44
C LEU A 30 -9.71 4.97 3.72
N PHE A 31 -9.88 4.02 2.83
CA PHE A 31 -8.80 3.64 1.92
C PHE A 31 -9.33 3.44 0.49
N THR A 32 -8.45 3.68 -0.47
CA THR A 32 -8.75 3.56 -1.90
C THR A 32 -7.72 2.66 -2.55
N SER A 33 -8.10 2.06 -3.67
CA SER A 33 -7.19 1.23 -4.46
C SER A 33 -7.38 1.51 -5.94
N LYS A 34 -6.29 1.41 -6.70
CA LYS A 34 -6.35 1.52 -8.16
C LYS A 34 -5.16 0.82 -8.82
N PRO A 35 -5.32 0.33 -10.05
CA PRO A 35 -4.19 -0.17 -10.83
C PRO A 35 -3.21 0.96 -11.14
N THR A 36 -1.93 0.62 -11.15
CA THR A 36 -0.89 1.57 -11.53
C THR A 36 0.29 0.84 -12.17
N ALA A 37 1.24 1.57 -12.69
CA ALA A 37 2.49 1.03 -13.19
C ALA A 37 3.62 1.49 -12.27
N ALA A 38 4.43 0.54 -11.80
CA ALA A 38 5.58 0.83 -10.95
C ALA A 38 6.86 0.81 -11.78
N HIS A 39 7.71 1.79 -11.57
CA HIS A 39 8.99 1.95 -12.24
C HIS A 39 10.11 1.93 -11.22
N GLY A 40 11.31 1.57 -11.67
CA GLY A 40 12.49 1.57 -10.80
C GLY A 40 12.60 0.38 -9.87
N LEU A 41 11.80 -0.66 -10.08
CA LEU A 41 11.92 -1.90 -9.31
C LEU A 41 13.12 -2.72 -9.79
N PRO A 42 13.78 -3.49 -8.89
CA PRO A 42 14.85 -4.39 -9.31
C PRO A 42 14.36 -5.41 -10.34
N PRO A 43 15.19 -5.80 -11.32
CA PRO A 43 14.78 -6.78 -12.34
C PRO A 43 14.22 -8.09 -11.77
N GLY A 44 14.70 -8.52 -10.60
CA GLY A 44 14.20 -9.73 -9.95
C GLY A 44 12.74 -9.63 -9.47
N ARG A 45 12.15 -8.44 -9.46
CA ARG A 45 10.74 -8.21 -9.11
C ARG A 45 9.86 -8.04 -10.35
N LEU A 46 10.41 -8.16 -11.54
CA LEU A 46 9.70 -7.98 -12.80
C LEU A 46 9.59 -9.32 -13.53
N SER A 47 8.45 -9.55 -14.19
CA SER A 47 8.32 -10.63 -15.15
C SER A 47 9.18 -10.31 -16.41
N GLN A 48 9.34 -11.28 -17.31
CA GLN A 48 10.13 -11.05 -18.52
C GLN A 48 9.54 -9.91 -19.37
N SER A 49 8.23 -9.88 -19.55
CA SER A 49 7.60 -8.81 -20.33
C SER A 49 7.72 -7.46 -19.60
N GLU A 50 7.64 -7.43 -18.29
CA GLU A 50 7.82 -6.21 -17.52
C GLU A 50 9.25 -5.70 -17.59
N GLN A 51 10.25 -6.59 -17.61
CA GLN A 51 11.65 -6.19 -17.80
C GLN A 51 11.87 -5.50 -19.13
N VAL A 52 11.23 -5.98 -20.19
CA VAL A 52 11.30 -5.36 -21.52
C VAL A 52 10.64 -3.98 -21.51
N LEU A 53 9.49 -3.85 -20.84
CA LEU A 53 8.78 -2.58 -20.76
C LEU A 53 9.41 -1.61 -19.76
N GLY A 54 10.25 -2.10 -18.84
CA GLY A 54 10.87 -1.28 -17.79
C GLY A 54 9.90 -0.86 -16.70
N ARG A 55 8.76 -1.57 -16.56
CA ARG A 55 7.75 -1.28 -15.54
C ARG A 55 7.05 -2.56 -15.11
N ALA A 56 6.51 -2.53 -13.88
CA ALA A 56 5.70 -3.59 -13.33
C ALA A 56 4.24 -3.15 -13.24
N GLU A 57 3.31 -4.08 -13.50
CA GLU A 57 1.93 -3.88 -13.12
C GLU A 57 1.83 -3.93 -11.60
N ALA A 58 1.10 -3.00 -11.02
CA ALA A 58 0.98 -2.88 -9.57
C ALA A 58 -0.40 -2.35 -9.20
N VAL A 59 -0.69 -2.43 -7.89
CA VAL A 59 -1.88 -1.81 -7.31
C VAL A 59 -1.41 -0.79 -6.28
N GLU A 60 -1.96 0.41 -6.36
CA GLU A 60 -1.75 1.46 -5.38
C GLU A 60 -2.90 1.46 -4.40
N VAL A 61 -2.58 1.45 -3.11
CA VAL A 61 -3.58 1.54 -2.04
C VAL A 61 -3.19 2.67 -1.12
N LYS A 62 -4.11 3.60 -0.88
CA LYS A 62 -3.90 4.74 0.03
C LYS A 62 -4.83 4.59 1.21
N VAL A 63 -4.28 4.69 2.41
CA VAL A 63 -5.03 4.49 3.66
C VAL A 63 -4.87 5.72 4.54
N LEU A 64 -5.98 6.31 4.94
CA LEU A 64 -5.97 7.37 5.94
C LEU A 64 -5.98 6.73 7.33
N THR A 65 -5.17 7.25 8.25
CA THR A 65 -5.08 6.76 9.63
C THR A 65 -4.53 7.84 10.55
N ASP A 66 -4.68 7.63 11.84
CA ASP A 66 -4.03 8.48 12.84
C ASP A 66 -2.67 7.91 13.27
N ALA A 67 -1.99 8.57 14.21
CA ALA A 67 -0.65 8.18 14.63
C ALA A 67 -0.62 6.76 15.24
N ALA A 68 -1.58 6.45 16.10
CA ALA A 68 -1.67 5.12 16.72
C ALA A 68 -2.00 4.06 15.67
N GLY A 69 -2.92 4.36 14.78
CA GLY A 69 -3.31 3.46 13.68
C GLY A 69 -2.18 3.21 12.71
N LYS A 70 -1.39 4.23 12.41
CA LYS A 70 -0.21 4.08 11.55
C LYS A 70 0.74 3.04 12.12
N THR A 71 1.08 3.14 13.39
CA THR A 71 2.00 2.20 14.04
C THR A 71 1.42 0.78 14.03
N ALA A 72 0.15 0.63 14.40
CA ALA A 72 -0.50 -0.67 14.45
C ALA A 72 -0.59 -1.32 13.06
N LEU A 73 -0.99 -0.56 12.04
CA LEU A 73 -1.07 -1.07 10.66
C LEU A 73 0.28 -1.49 10.13
N LEU A 74 1.30 -0.66 10.29
CA LEU A 74 2.63 -1.00 9.79
C LEU A 74 3.22 -2.22 10.49
N ASP A 75 2.95 -2.41 11.78
CA ASP A 75 3.36 -3.62 12.49
C ASP A 75 2.69 -4.87 11.90
N GLU A 76 1.38 -4.82 11.62
CA GLU A 76 0.66 -5.91 10.98
C GLU A 76 1.20 -6.19 9.57
N ILE A 77 1.45 -5.14 8.80
CA ILE A 77 1.98 -5.26 7.44
C ILE A 77 3.35 -5.93 7.47
N ARG A 78 4.23 -5.53 8.35
CA ARG A 78 5.56 -6.14 8.48
C ARG A 78 5.47 -7.61 8.84
N ARG A 79 4.54 -7.99 9.72
CA ARG A 79 4.36 -9.41 10.11
C ARG A 79 3.80 -10.28 8.99
N ASN A 80 2.92 -9.72 8.16
CA ASN A 80 2.14 -10.53 7.21
C ASN A 80 2.60 -10.44 5.76
N PHE A 81 3.41 -9.44 5.41
CA PHE A 81 3.78 -9.15 4.01
C PHE A 81 5.28 -9.13 3.76
N THR A 82 6.10 -9.60 4.72
CA THR A 82 7.55 -9.67 4.52
C THR A 82 7.87 -10.56 3.31
N GLY A 83 8.70 -10.07 2.42
CA GLY A 83 9.14 -10.81 1.24
C GLY A 83 8.16 -10.84 0.07
N THR A 84 7.02 -10.16 0.17
CA THR A 84 5.99 -10.18 -0.88
C THR A 84 6.22 -9.16 -1.99
N GLY A 85 7.14 -8.21 -1.80
CA GLY A 85 7.31 -7.09 -2.73
C GLY A 85 6.44 -5.89 -2.43
N LEU A 86 5.64 -5.94 -1.38
CA LEU A 86 4.86 -4.79 -0.92
C LEU A 86 5.81 -3.68 -0.47
N ARG A 87 5.59 -2.49 -1.01
CA ARG A 87 6.32 -1.28 -0.63
C ARG A 87 5.36 -0.28 -0.03
N TYR A 88 5.88 0.60 0.81
CA TYR A 88 5.07 1.64 1.39
C TYR A 88 5.88 2.89 1.70
N TRP A 89 5.18 4.01 1.79
CA TRP A 89 5.70 5.22 2.40
C TRP A 89 4.55 5.92 3.09
N VAL A 90 4.88 6.80 4.04
CA VAL A 90 3.90 7.53 4.83
C VAL A 90 4.04 9.01 4.54
N ALA A 91 2.91 9.65 4.30
CA ALA A 91 2.84 11.10 4.08
C ALA A 91 1.97 11.74 5.15
N ALA A 92 2.30 12.98 5.51
CA ALA A 92 1.48 13.75 6.42
C ALA A 92 0.22 14.24 5.71
N VAL A 93 -0.90 14.24 6.42
CA VAL A 93 -2.16 14.82 5.96
C VAL A 93 -2.37 16.12 6.72
N LEU A 94 -2.35 17.24 6.02
CA LEU A 94 -2.49 18.55 6.65
C LEU A 94 -3.92 18.83 7.07
N GLU A 95 -4.88 18.36 6.29
CA GLU A 95 -6.30 18.56 6.57
C GLU A 95 -7.10 17.46 5.88
N ALA A 96 -8.13 16.96 6.56
CA ALA A 96 -9.06 15.99 5.99
C ALA A 96 -10.43 16.22 6.58
N GLY A 97 -11.46 15.95 5.78
CA GLY A 97 -12.84 16.13 6.23
C GLY A 97 -13.82 15.60 5.20
N GLU A 98 -15.09 15.66 5.59
CA GLU A 98 -16.22 15.29 4.74
C GLU A 98 -17.12 16.50 4.57
N CYS A 99 -17.60 16.70 3.37
CA CYS A 99 -18.52 17.82 3.08
C CYS A 99 -19.99 17.45 3.24
#